data_f70d0dc2b1b6676e081a27a9b71732c1
#
_entry.id   f70d0dc2b1b6676e081a27a9b71732c1
#
_cell.length_a   1.000
_cell.length_b   1.000
_cell.length_c   1.000
_cell.angle_alpha   90.00
_cell.angle_beta   90.00
_cell.angle_gamma   90.00
#
_symmetry.space_group_name_H-M   'P 1'
#
loop_
_entity.id
_entity.type
_entity.pdbx_description
1 polymer ?
#
loop_
_entity_poly.entity_id
_entity_poly.type
_entity_poly.pdbx_seq_one_letter_code
_entity_poly.pdbx_strand_id
1 'polypeptide(L)'
;NTKHIYRLPNEEEWVLGAGHMPKDVAMNSNHVELGLTAVDAYSQSTGACGGIDFWGNCWEWTSSTDANGRYIVKGGAWDSKRDDCRSEKSDDVRIGAQGYANVGFRVVRTDF
;
A
#
# COMPACT_ATOMS: atom_id res chain seq x y z
N ASN A 1 7.54 -1.10 -31.04
CA ASN A 1 7.04 -2.02 -30.02
C ASN A 1 7.37 -1.52 -28.63
N THR A 2 6.35 -1.32 -27.82
CA THR A 2 6.53 -0.89 -26.43
C THR A 2 6.78 -2.12 -25.56
N LYS A 3 7.87 -2.08 -24.80
CA LYS A 3 8.15 -3.10 -23.80
C LYS A 3 7.67 -2.60 -22.44
N HIS A 4 7.17 -3.53 -21.62
CA HIS A 4 6.68 -3.23 -20.28
C HIS A 4 7.43 -4.07 -19.26
N ILE A 5 7.75 -3.48 -18.12
CA ILE A 5 8.21 -4.21 -16.95
C ILE A 5 7.26 -3.85 -15.81
N TYR A 6 6.80 -4.89 -15.10
CA TYR A 6 5.98 -4.74 -13.90
C TYR A 6 6.86 -5.02 -12.69
N ARG A 7 6.83 -4.14 -11.72
CA ARG A 7 7.66 -4.25 -10.52
C ARG A 7 6.96 -3.63 -9.34
N LEU A 8 7.46 -3.90 -8.13
CA LEU A 8 6.99 -3.20 -6.94
C LEU A 8 7.40 -1.73 -7.03
N PRO A 9 6.57 -0.82 -6.53
CA PRO A 9 6.99 0.58 -6.37
C PRO A 9 8.05 0.67 -5.27
N ASN A 10 8.94 1.64 -5.36
CA ASN A 10 9.69 2.05 -4.18
C ASN A 10 8.81 2.94 -3.30
N GLU A 11 9.28 3.30 -2.10
CA GLU A 11 8.48 4.10 -1.17
C GLU A 11 8.05 5.42 -1.76
N GLU A 12 8.95 6.14 -2.44
CA GLU A 12 8.62 7.44 -3.05
C GLU A 12 7.55 7.30 -4.13
N GLU A 13 7.65 6.27 -4.97
CA GLU A 13 6.66 6.01 -6.02
C GLU A 13 5.30 5.70 -5.42
N TRP A 14 5.27 4.91 -4.34
CA TRP A 14 4.02 4.60 -3.65
C TRP A 14 3.37 5.87 -3.12
N VAL A 15 4.15 6.73 -2.45
CA VAL A 15 3.66 7.98 -1.86
C VAL A 15 3.18 8.94 -2.95
N LEU A 16 3.91 9.05 -4.06
CA LEU A 16 3.50 9.90 -5.19
C LEU A 16 2.21 9.39 -5.83
N GLY A 17 2.09 8.08 -5.98
CA GLY A 17 0.90 7.47 -6.58
C GLY A 17 -0.33 7.61 -5.69
N ALA A 18 -0.18 7.42 -4.40
CA ALA A 18 -1.27 7.54 -3.44
C ALA A 18 -1.66 9.01 -3.20
N GLY A 19 -0.67 9.88 -3.05
CA GLY A 19 -0.89 11.25 -2.59
C GLY A 19 -1.24 11.28 -1.11
N HIS A 20 -1.66 12.41 -0.61
CA HIS A 20 -2.14 12.54 0.76
C HIS A 20 -3.45 11.78 0.94
N MET A 21 -3.55 11.06 2.05
CA MET A 21 -4.79 10.38 2.41
C MET A 21 -5.86 11.41 2.73
N PRO A 22 -7.00 11.42 2.00
CA PRO A 22 -8.09 12.35 2.31
C PRO A 22 -8.62 12.12 3.71
N LYS A 23 -9.03 13.20 4.37
CA LYS A 23 -9.50 13.16 5.76
C LYS A 23 -10.70 12.22 5.93
N ASP A 24 -11.59 12.20 4.96
CA ASP A 24 -12.86 11.45 5.04
C ASP A 24 -12.90 10.25 4.09
N VAL A 25 -11.75 9.78 3.63
CA VAL A 25 -11.72 8.65 2.69
C VAL A 25 -12.25 7.39 3.38
N ALA A 26 -13.11 6.65 2.68
CA ALA A 26 -13.56 5.34 3.14
C ALA A 26 -12.45 4.32 2.93
N MET A 27 -12.25 3.47 3.93
CA MET A 27 -11.18 2.46 3.88
C MET A 27 -11.48 1.32 4.82
N ASN A 28 -10.84 0.19 4.57
CA ASN A 28 -10.87 -0.97 5.46
C ASN A 28 -9.73 -0.83 6.48
N SER A 29 -10.02 -0.22 7.63
CA SER A 29 -9.07 -0.09 8.74
C SER A 29 -9.77 -0.33 10.07
N ASN A 30 -9.03 -0.81 11.05
CA ASN A 30 -9.53 -1.09 12.40
C ASN A 30 -10.74 -2.05 12.42
N HIS A 31 -10.78 -3.00 11.48
CA HIS A 31 -11.85 -3.98 11.32
C HIS A 31 -11.30 -5.39 11.51
N VAL A 32 -10.82 -5.69 12.72
CA VAL A 32 -10.10 -6.94 13.03
C VAL A 32 -10.92 -8.17 12.66
N GLU A 33 -12.23 -8.15 12.90
CA GLU A 33 -13.10 -9.29 12.62
C GLU A 33 -13.49 -9.45 11.14
N LEU A 34 -13.29 -8.43 10.31
CA LEU A 34 -13.66 -8.50 8.91
C LEU A 34 -12.55 -9.05 8.01
N GLY A 35 -11.29 -8.84 8.41
CA GLY A 35 -10.15 -9.23 7.57
C GLY A 35 -10.12 -8.45 6.24
N LEU A 36 -9.58 -9.09 5.21
CA LEU A 36 -9.43 -8.48 3.90
C LEU A 36 -10.77 -8.24 3.21
N THR A 37 -10.86 -7.14 2.44
CA THR A 37 -11.98 -6.86 1.55
C THR A 37 -11.51 -6.92 0.10
N ALA A 38 -12.46 -7.04 -0.83
CA ALA A 38 -12.15 -7.01 -2.25
C ALA A 38 -11.51 -5.67 -2.62
N VAL A 39 -10.59 -5.69 -3.59
CA VAL A 39 -9.83 -4.49 -3.98
C VAL A 39 -10.71 -3.34 -4.49
N ASP A 40 -11.92 -3.64 -4.96
CA ASP A 40 -12.88 -2.65 -5.45
C ASP A 40 -13.99 -2.31 -4.44
N ALA A 41 -13.91 -2.83 -3.21
CA ALA A 41 -14.90 -2.55 -2.17
C ALA A 41 -15.00 -1.05 -1.84
N TYR A 42 -13.89 -0.33 -1.97
CA TYR A 42 -13.79 1.11 -1.71
C TYR A 42 -13.40 1.86 -2.98
N SER A 43 -14.18 1.68 -4.04
CA SER A 43 -13.86 2.22 -5.36
C SER A 43 -13.82 3.75 -5.41
N GLN A 44 -14.37 4.45 -4.42
CA GLN A 44 -14.28 5.91 -4.31
C GLN A 44 -12.97 6.36 -3.64
N SER A 45 -12.21 5.45 -3.07
CA SER A 45 -10.94 5.73 -2.41
C SER A 45 -9.83 5.84 -3.45
N THR A 46 -9.76 6.97 -4.14
CA THR A 46 -8.86 7.19 -5.28
C THR A 46 -7.62 7.94 -4.84
N GLY A 47 -6.45 7.42 -5.19
CA GLY A 47 -5.18 8.10 -4.98
C GLY A 47 -4.86 9.09 -6.10
N ALA A 48 -3.76 9.83 -5.93
CA ALA A 48 -3.36 10.90 -6.87
C ALA A 48 -3.15 10.39 -8.30
N CYS A 49 -2.70 9.13 -8.46
CA CYS A 49 -2.47 8.55 -9.78
C CYS A 49 -3.73 7.94 -10.42
N GLY A 50 -4.87 7.98 -9.72
CA GLY A 50 -6.11 7.35 -10.17
C GLY A 50 -6.30 5.91 -9.71
N GLY A 51 -5.31 5.29 -9.07
CA GLY A 51 -5.46 3.98 -8.46
C GLY A 51 -6.38 4.04 -7.25
N ILE A 52 -6.90 2.90 -6.83
CA ILE A 52 -7.82 2.83 -5.70
C ILE A 52 -7.26 1.96 -4.58
N ASP A 53 -7.85 2.10 -3.39
CA ASP A 53 -7.61 1.26 -2.22
C ASP A 53 -6.14 1.32 -1.75
N PHE A 54 -5.54 2.51 -1.79
CA PHE A 54 -4.18 2.71 -1.29
C PHE A 54 -4.08 2.60 0.23
N TRP A 55 -5.16 2.93 0.94
CA TRP A 55 -5.15 3.05 2.39
C TRP A 55 -6.04 2.01 3.02
N GLY A 56 -5.48 1.22 3.94
CA GLY A 56 -6.18 0.12 4.58
C GLY A 56 -6.16 -1.16 3.77
N ASN A 57 -6.99 -2.10 4.11
CA ASN A 57 -7.13 -3.43 3.57
C ASN A 57 -5.90 -4.31 3.90
N CYS A 58 -4.80 -4.16 3.18
CA CYS A 58 -3.54 -4.82 3.54
C CYS A 58 -2.37 -3.86 3.32
N TRP A 59 -1.33 -3.99 4.15
CA TRP A 59 -0.05 -3.34 3.90
C TRP A 59 0.45 -3.75 2.51
N GLU A 60 1.22 -2.89 1.89
CA GLU A 60 1.72 -3.16 0.54
C GLU A 60 3.24 -3.11 0.52
N TRP A 61 3.84 -4.15 -0.03
CA TRP A 61 5.27 -4.23 -0.21
C TRP A 61 5.78 -3.09 -1.08
N THR A 62 6.91 -2.51 -0.69
CA THR A 62 7.71 -1.67 -1.57
C THR A 62 9.07 -2.31 -1.79
N SER A 63 9.82 -1.82 -2.77
CA SER A 63 11.20 -2.27 -2.99
C SER A 63 12.20 -1.52 -2.11
N SER A 64 11.76 -0.54 -1.33
CA SER A 64 12.62 0.22 -0.42
C SER A 64 12.90 -0.56 0.86
N THR A 65 14.13 -0.47 1.36
CA THR A 65 14.55 -1.17 2.56
C THR A 65 15.05 -0.20 3.62
N ASP A 66 14.99 -0.64 4.89
CA ASP A 66 15.60 0.09 6.00
C ASP A 66 17.09 -0.28 6.14
N ALA A 67 17.74 0.26 7.18
CA ALA A 67 19.15 0.01 7.43
C ALA A 67 19.48 -1.46 7.74
N ASN A 68 18.46 -2.26 8.12
CA ASN A 68 18.62 -3.68 8.45
C ASN A 68 18.22 -4.61 7.31
N GLY A 69 17.93 -4.07 6.13
CA GLY A 69 17.54 -4.85 4.97
C GLY A 69 16.10 -5.33 4.99
N ARG A 70 15.26 -4.82 5.89
CA ARG A 70 13.83 -5.12 5.91
C ARG A 70 13.10 -4.19 4.96
N TYR A 71 12.05 -4.71 4.34
CA TYR A 71 11.30 -3.95 3.34
C TYR A 71 10.24 -3.08 3.98
N ILE A 72 10.18 -1.82 3.56
CA ILE A 72 9.17 -0.87 4.00
C ILE A 72 7.83 -1.27 3.38
N VAL A 73 6.76 -1.28 4.19
CA VAL A 73 5.39 -1.51 3.75
C VAL A 73 4.58 -0.25 3.97
N LYS A 74 3.57 -0.04 3.12
CA LYS A 74 2.80 1.21 3.07
C LYS A 74 1.31 0.95 3.09
N GLY A 75 0.57 1.92 3.58
CA GLY A 75 -0.88 2.01 3.43
C GLY A 75 -1.71 1.46 4.57
N GLY A 76 -1.10 0.76 5.53
CA GLY A 76 -1.85 0.13 6.61
C GLY A 76 -2.66 -1.07 6.15
N ALA A 77 -3.39 -1.68 7.08
CA ALA A 77 -4.14 -2.89 6.81
C ALA A 77 -5.49 -2.85 7.54
N TRP A 78 -6.29 -3.90 7.34
CA TRP A 78 -7.62 -4.05 7.99
C TRP A 78 -7.54 -3.99 9.51
N ASP A 79 -6.41 -4.39 10.08
CA ASP A 79 -6.17 -4.38 11.53
C ASP A 79 -5.38 -3.14 12.00
N SER A 80 -5.14 -2.18 11.13
CA SER A 80 -4.42 -0.95 11.46
C SER A 80 -5.38 0.16 11.86
N LYS A 81 -4.91 1.09 12.71
CA LYS A 81 -5.63 2.33 12.96
C LYS A 81 -5.55 3.22 11.73
N ARG A 82 -6.57 4.07 11.56
CA ARG A 82 -6.63 4.98 10.40
C ARG A 82 -5.37 5.82 10.25
N ASP A 83 -4.82 6.36 11.34
CA ASP A 83 -3.61 7.19 11.29
C ASP A 83 -2.39 6.43 10.77
N ASP A 84 -2.34 5.11 10.97
CA ASP A 84 -1.24 4.28 10.49
C ASP A 84 -1.34 4.02 8.98
N CYS A 85 -2.46 4.34 8.37
CA CYS A 85 -2.68 4.15 6.94
C CYS A 85 -2.23 5.36 6.11
N ARG A 86 -1.84 6.46 6.74
CA ARG A 86 -1.45 7.68 6.03
C ARG A 86 -0.22 7.44 5.14
N SER A 87 -0.19 8.12 4.02
CA SER A 87 0.89 7.99 3.03
C SER A 87 2.26 8.37 3.59
N GLU A 88 2.32 9.26 4.57
CA GLU A 88 3.57 9.73 5.19
C GLU A 88 4.17 8.69 6.16
N LYS A 89 3.39 7.71 6.59
CA LYS A 89 3.84 6.70 7.54
C LYS A 89 4.90 5.82 6.88
N SER A 90 6.12 5.77 7.43
CA SER A 90 7.22 5.05 6.80
C SER A 90 8.06 4.24 7.77
N ASP A 91 7.55 3.92 8.95
CA ASP A 91 8.27 3.18 9.97
C ASP A 91 7.85 1.71 10.09
N ASP A 92 6.96 1.23 9.23
CA ASP A 92 6.58 -0.18 9.21
C ASP A 92 7.42 -0.96 8.20
N VAL A 93 7.97 -2.07 8.66
CA VAL A 93 8.86 -2.91 7.86
C VAL A 93 8.51 -4.37 8.03
N ARG A 94 8.92 -5.19 7.06
CA ARG A 94 8.68 -6.64 7.07
C ARG A 94 9.88 -7.37 6.47
N ILE A 95 10.04 -8.64 6.87
CA ILE A 95 11.09 -9.51 6.34
C ILE A 95 10.65 -10.04 4.98
N GLY A 96 11.48 -9.82 3.95
CA GLY A 96 11.11 -10.13 2.57
C GLY A 96 10.94 -11.62 2.28
N ALA A 97 11.53 -12.50 3.09
CA ALA A 97 11.42 -13.94 2.90
C ALA A 97 10.17 -14.55 3.53
N GLN A 98 9.35 -13.75 4.22
CA GLN A 98 8.14 -14.23 4.90
C GLN A 98 6.89 -13.69 4.23
N GLY A 99 5.80 -14.49 4.32
CA GLY A 99 4.47 -14.01 4.00
C GLY A 99 3.75 -13.54 5.27
N TYR A 100 2.84 -12.59 5.12
CA TYR A 100 2.05 -12.05 6.23
C TYR A 100 0.59 -11.97 5.78
N ALA A 101 -0.32 -12.32 6.70
CA ALA A 101 -1.75 -12.33 6.40
C ALA A 101 -2.32 -10.95 6.04
N ASN A 102 -1.64 -9.88 6.47
CA ASN A 102 -2.09 -8.50 6.26
C ASN A 102 -1.16 -7.69 5.34
N VAL A 103 -0.36 -8.35 4.51
CA VAL A 103 0.54 -7.70 3.56
C VAL A 103 0.30 -8.25 2.17
N GLY A 104 0.02 -7.38 1.22
CA GLY A 104 -0.12 -7.69 -0.19
C GLY A 104 0.78 -6.80 -1.02
N PHE A 105 0.43 -6.58 -2.27
CA PHE A 105 1.24 -5.75 -3.15
C PHE A 105 0.41 -5.13 -4.27
N ARG A 106 0.96 -4.06 -4.83
CA ARG A 106 0.55 -3.53 -6.14
C ARG A 106 1.80 -3.31 -6.96
N VAL A 107 1.63 -3.16 -8.25
CA VAL A 107 2.76 -3.02 -9.16
C VAL A 107 2.71 -1.68 -9.89
N VAL A 108 3.88 -1.24 -10.31
CA VAL A 108 4.03 -0.13 -11.26
C VAL A 108 4.51 -0.71 -12.58
N ARG A 109 4.10 -0.09 -13.68
CA ARG A 109 4.53 -0.47 -15.02
C ARG A 109 5.52 0.55 -15.54
N THR A 110 6.66 0.07 -15.96
CA THR A 110 7.66 0.89 -16.66
C THR A 110 7.65 0.53 -18.14
N ASP A 111 7.51 1.53 -18.98
CA ASP A 111 7.48 1.38 -20.43
C ASP A 111 8.83 1.80 -21.01
N PHE A 112 9.28 1.08 -22.04
CA PHE A 112 10.52 1.36 -22.73
C PHE A 112 10.29 1.64 -24.20
#